data_0ad87b3ea43131fc1b1972ab7c84e355
#
_entry.id   0ad87b3ea43131fc1b1972ab7c84e355
#
_cell.length_a   1.000
_cell.length_b   1.000
_cell.length_c   1.000
_cell.angle_alpha   90.00
_cell.angle_beta   90.00
_cell.angle_gamma   90.00
#
_symmetry.space_group_name_H-M   'P 1'
#
loop_
_entity.id
_entity.type
_entity.pdbx_description
1 polymer ?
#
loop_
_entity_poly.entity_id
_entity_poly.type
_entity_poly.pdbx_seq_one_letter_code
_entity_poly.pdbx_strand_id
1 'polypeptide(L)'
;MVRHDRVMAAVDLVDETFVVALPEVVAGIVADPASWQRWWPDLHLVVFMDRGLAGQRWSMTGALVGSLEIWIEPFADGCILHHYLRGEPSEDGRTARPWPDTPAGWRAAAAERATRATAWKKSVWALKYRLEGDRRAGVPPDWATANDGPGQPEQ
;
A
#
# COMPACT_ATOMS: atom_id res chain seq x y z
N MET A 1 -28.13 -6.09 29.55
CA MET A 1 -26.84 -5.39 29.53
C MET A 1 -26.15 -5.74 28.22
N VAL A 2 -26.28 -4.86 27.23
CA VAL A 2 -25.64 -5.07 25.93
C VAL A 2 -24.15 -4.84 26.14
N ARG A 3 -23.34 -5.92 26.09
CA ARG A 3 -21.91 -5.78 25.93
C ARG A 3 -21.70 -5.13 24.57
N HIS A 4 -21.34 -3.87 24.58
CA HIS A 4 -20.65 -3.31 23.43
C HIS A 4 -19.35 -4.09 23.31
N ASP A 5 -19.29 -4.95 22.28
CA ASP A 5 -18.01 -5.49 21.83
C ASP A 5 -17.13 -4.30 21.46
N ARG A 6 -16.33 -3.86 22.42
CA ARG A 6 -15.27 -2.90 22.16
C ARG A 6 -14.33 -3.58 21.18
N VAL A 7 -14.31 -3.07 19.96
CA VAL A 7 -13.34 -3.49 18.96
C VAL A 7 -11.96 -3.37 19.60
N MET A 8 -11.28 -4.51 19.74
CA MET A 8 -9.93 -4.56 20.31
C MET A 8 -9.01 -3.67 19.51
N ALA A 9 -8.06 -2.97 20.19
CA ALA A 9 -7.16 -2.02 19.55
C ALA A 9 -6.25 -2.74 18.56
N ALA A 10 -6.56 -2.65 17.28
CA ALA A 10 -5.78 -3.15 16.16
C ALA A 10 -5.07 -1.99 15.46
N VAL A 11 -4.02 -2.29 14.70
CA VAL A 11 -3.50 -1.36 13.70
C VAL A 11 -4.45 -1.38 12.52
N ASP A 12 -4.99 -0.22 12.18
CA ASP A 12 -5.83 0.00 11.02
C ASP A 12 -5.31 1.23 10.29
N LEU A 13 -4.65 1.02 9.15
CA LEU A 13 -3.97 2.05 8.38
C LEU A 13 -4.54 2.12 6.98
N VAL A 14 -4.94 3.32 6.58
CA VAL A 14 -5.40 3.64 5.22
C VAL A 14 -4.54 4.78 4.70
N ASP A 15 -4.03 4.65 3.49
CA ASP A 15 -3.26 5.68 2.80
C ASP A 15 -3.60 5.71 1.31
N GLU A 16 -3.50 6.89 0.72
CA GLU A 16 -3.69 7.11 -0.70
C GLU A 16 -2.55 7.99 -1.23
N THR A 17 -1.92 7.55 -2.33
CA THR A 17 -0.84 8.30 -2.96
C THR A 17 -1.02 8.27 -4.47
N PHE A 18 -1.08 9.45 -5.09
CA PHE A 18 -1.11 9.59 -6.53
C PHE A 18 0.31 9.48 -7.10
N VAL A 19 0.46 8.65 -8.14
CA VAL A 19 1.72 8.44 -8.86
C VAL A 19 1.47 8.60 -10.35
N VAL A 20 2.27 9.43 -11.01
CA VAL A 20 2.22 9.61 -12.46
C VAL A 20 3.05 8.51 -13.11
N ALA A 21 2.43 7.37 -13.29
CA ALA A 21 2.98 6.20 -13.97
C ALA A 21 1.84 5.36 -14.53
N LEU A 22 2.14 4.53 -15.52
CA LEU A 22 1.17 3.57 -16.07
C LEU A 22 0.79 2.55 -14.99
N PRO A 23 -0.51 2.22 -14.83
CA PRO A 23 -0.94 1.19 -13.88
C PRO A 23 -0.20 -0.14 -14.06
N GLU A 24 0.13 -0.54 -15.28
CA GLU A 24 0.88 -1.77 -15.59
C GLU A 24 2.27 -1.78 -14.96
N VAL A 25 2.95 -0.65 -14.99
CA VAL A 25 4.28 -0.48 -14.38
C VAL A 25 4.18 -0.62 -12.87
N VAL A 26 3.23 0.08 -12.25
CA VAL A 26 3.00 0.02 -10.81
C VAL A 26 2.56 -1.38 -10.37
N ALA A 27 1.66 -2.01 -11.12
CA ALA A 27 1.19 -3.37 -10.83
C ALA A 27 2.34 -4.40 -10.85
N GLY A 28 3.26 -4.28 -11.80
CA GLY A 28 4.45 -5.14 -11.85
C GLY A 28 5.36 -4.99 -10.63
N ILE A 29 5.54 -3.77 -10.14
CA ILE A 29 6.32 -3.48 -8.93
C ILE A 29 5.61 -4.00 -7.68
N VAL A 30 4.31 -3.80 -7.56
CA VAL A 30 3.49 -4.29 -6.45
C VAL A 30 3.46 -5.82 -6.40
N ALA A 31 3.44 -6.48 -7.54
CA ALA A 31 3.45 -7.94 -7.63
C ALA A 31 4.81 -8.58 -7.35
N ASP A 32 5.89 -7.82 -7.33
CA ASP A 32 7.24 -8.33 -7.11
C ASP A 32 7.51 -8.54 -5.60
N PRO A 33 7.78 -9.78 -5.15
CA PRO A 33 8.12 -10.05 -3.76
C PRO A 33 9.33 -9.28 -3.23
N ALA A 34 10.26 -8.88 -4.08
CA ALA A 34 11.40 -8.05 -3.69
C ALA A 34 10.94 -6.66 -3.21
N SER A 35 9.85 -6.14 -3.76
CA SER A 35 9.22 -4.90 -3.27
C SER A 35 8.67 -5.07 -1.86
N TRP A 36 8.00 -6.19 -1.59
CA TRP A 36 7.41 -6.46 -0.27
C TRP A 36 8.48 -6.53 0.81
N GLN A 37 9.62 -7.16 0.54
CA GLN A 37 10.74 -7.26 1.47
C GLN A 37 11.35 -5.89 1.79
N ARG A 38 11.36 -4.98 0.84
CA ARG A 38 11.82 -3.60 1.06
C ARG A 38 10.81 -2.77 1.83
N TRP A 39 9.51 -2.92 1.51
CA TRP A 39 8.46 -2.09 2.09
C TRP A 39 8.06 -2.57 3.49
N TRP A 40 8.06 -3.88 3.71
CA TRP A 40 7.61 -4.50 4.95
C TRP A 40 8.55 -5.62 5.38
N PRO A 41 9.79 -5.29 5.79
CA PRO A 41 10.83 -6.30 6.04
C PRO A 41 10.53 -7.23 7.23
N ASP A 42 9.66 -6.81 8.15
CA ASP A 42 9.25 -7.57 9.33
C ASP A 42 7.92 -8.31 9.17
N LEU A 43 7.35 -8.29 7.96
CA LEU A 43 6.12 -8.99 7.62
C LEU A 43 6.37 -10.09 6.60
N HIS A 44 5.72 -11.24 6.80
CA HIS A 44 5.66 -12.31 5.82
C HIS A 44 4.32 -12.26 5.10
N LEU A 45 4.34 -12.10 3.78
CA LEU A 45 3.15 -11.90 2.97
C LEU A 45 2.89 -13.10 2.08
N VAL A 46 1.63 -13.53 2.05
CA VAL A 46 1.13 -14.56 1.13
C VAL A 46 -0.04 -13.97 0.35
N VAL A 47 0.05 -13.98 -0.96
CA VAL A 47 -1.03 -13.49 -1.83
C VAL A 47 -2.24 -14.42 -1.68
N PHE A 48 -3.37 -13.86 -1.29
CA PHE A 48 -4.63 -14.59 -1.31
C PHE A 48 -5.61 -14.08 -2.37
N MET A 49 -5.35 -12.89 -2.92
CA MET A 49 -6.12 -12.35 -4.04
C MET A 49 -5.20 -11.53 -4.95
N ASP A 50 -4.97 -12.04 -6.15
CA ASP A 50 -4.28 -11.33 -7.22
C ASP A 50 -5.33 -10.67 -8.11
N ARG A 51 -5.29 -9.34 -8.20
CA ARG A 51 -6.19 -8.53 -9.03
C ARG A 51 -5.52 -8.03 -10.32
N GLY A 52 -4.35 -8.54 -10.65
CA GLY A 52 -3.60 -8.12 -11.83
C GLY A 52 -3.25 -6.63 -11.78
N LEU A 53 -3.71 -5.87 -12.75
CA LEU A 53 -3.45 -4.43 -12.85
C LEU A 53 -4.06 -3.60 -11.71
N ALA A 54 -5.03 -4.13 -10.99
CA ALA A 54 -5.65 -3.48 -9.85
C ALA A 54 -4.95 -3.76 -8.50
N GLY A 55 -3.83 -4.50 -8.51
CA GLY A 55 -3.03 -4.76 -7.32
C GLY A 55 -3.24 -6.13 -6.70
N GLN A 56 -2.92 -6.26 -5.42
CA GLN A 56 -2.96 -7.53 -4.70
C GLN A 56 -3.42 -7.35 -3.26
N ARG A 57 -3.94 -8.44 -2.70
CA ARG A 57 -4.22 -8.57 -1.27
C ARG A 57 -3.41 -9.74 -0.70
N TRP A 58 -2.87 -9.52 0.48
CA TRP A 58 -2.04 -10.50 1.19
C TRP A 58 -2.60 -10.80 2.57
N SER A 59 -2.49 -12.04 2.98
CA SER A 59 -2.43 -12.36 4.40
C SER A 59 -1.03 -12.05 4.91
N MET A 60 -0.92 -11.52 6.11
CA MET A 60 0.36 -11.21 6.72
C MET A 60 0.54 -11.91 8.05
N THR A 61 1.77 -12.33 8.29
CA THR A 61 2.28 -12.85 9.56
C THR A 61 3.61 -12.19 9.87
N GLY A 62 4.19 -12.46 11.01
CA GLY A 62 5.40 -11.83 11.49
C GLY A 62 5.12 -10.85 12.63
N ALA A 63 5.64 -9.65 12.56
CA ALA A 63 5.42 -8.63 13.60
C ALA A 63 3.94 -8.27 13.80
N LEU A 64 3.16 -8.32 12.72
CA LEU A 64 1.71 -8.20 12.75
C LEU A 64 1.07 -9.40 12.06
N VAL A 65 -0.10 -9.78 12.53
CA VAL A 65 -0.95 -10.83 11.94
C VAL A 65 -2.25 -10.17 11.47
N GLY A 66 -2.61 -10.39 10.22
CA GLY A 66 -3.81 -9.80 9.62
C GLY A 66 -3.76 -9.76 8.09
N SER A 67 -4.13 -8.64 7.51
CA SER A 67 -4.21 -8.45 6.07
C SER A 67 -3.58 -7.14 5.63
N LEU A 68 -3.10 -7.15 4.39
CA LEU A 68 -2.53 -6.02 3.72
C LEU A 68 -3.03 -5.98 2.28
N GLU A 69 -3.28 -4.80 1.75
CA GLU A 69 -3.75 -4.60 0.39
C GLU A 69 -3.11 -3.38 -0.24
N ILE A 70 -2.73 -3.50 -1.50
CA ILE A 70 -2.52 -2.39 -2.41
C ILE A 70 -3.55 -2.50 -3.52
N TRP A 71 -4.40 -1.49 -3.63
CA TRP A 71 -5.30 -1.31 -4.76
C TRP A 71 -4.78 -0.17 -5.64
N ILE A 72 -4.69 -0.44 -6.94
CA ILE A 72 -4.22 0.49 -7.95
C ILE A 72 -5.43 0.98 -8.72
N GLU A 73 -5.77 2.25 -8.56
CA GLU A 73 -6.87 2.91 -9.25
C GLU A 73 -6.32 3.79 -10.37
N PRO A 74 -6.62 3.50 -11.65
CA PRO A 74 -6.30 4.43 -12.73
C PRO A 74 -6.98 5.77 -12.50
N PHE A 75 -6.21 6.85 -12.57
CA PHE A 75 -6.72 8.20 -12.34
C PHE A 75 -5.89 9.22 -13.12
N ALA A 76 -6.56 10.07 -13.92
CA ALA A 76 -5.90 11.11 -14.73
C ALA A 76 -4.74 10.53 -15.55
N ASP A 77 -3.56 11.14 -15.48
CA ASP A 77 -2.34 10.71 -16.17
C ASP A 77 -1.49 9.72 -15.36
N GLY A 78 -2.10 9.03 -14.40
CA GLY A 78 -1.40 8.07 -13.56
C GLY A 78 -2.34 7.12 -12.85
N CYS A 79 -2.04 6.86 -11.59
CA CYS A 79 -2.87 6.03 -10.73
C CYS A 79 -2.76 6.45 -9.27
N ILE A 80 -3.77 6.08 -8.49
CA ILE A 80 -3.77 6.22 -7.05
C ILE A 80 -3.44 4.84 -6.45
N LEU A 81 -2.42 4.79 -5.60
CA LEU A 81 -2.13 3.62 -4.79
C LEU A 81 -2.87 3.76 -3.48
N HIS A 82 -3.85 2.91 -3.28
CA HIS A 82 -4.54 2.77 -2.00
C HIS A 82 -3.85 1.68 -1.19
N HIS A 83 -3.41 2.02 0.01
CA HIS A 83 -2.78 1.09 0.94
C HIS A 83 -3.69 0.87 2.13
N TYR A 84 -3.98 -0.40 2.41
CA TYR A 84 -4.75 -0.83 3.57
C TYR A 84 -3.93 -1.85 4.35
N LEU A 85 -3.71 -1.58 5.63
CA LEU A 85 -3.09 -2.54 6.55
C LEU A 85 -3.96 -2.67 7.78
N ARG A 86 -4.35 -3.90 8.10
CA ARG A 86 -5.08 -4.20 9.32
C ARG A 86 -4.46 -5.40 10.00
N GLY A 87 -4.01 -5.21 11.23
CA GLY A 87 -3.33 -6.28 11.94
C GLY A 87 -3.24 -6.08 13.43
N GLU A 88 -2.88 -7.16 14.07
CA GLU A 88 -2.66 -7.29 15.49
C GLU A 88 -1.20 -7.68 15.74
N PRO A 89 -0.59 -7.27 16.85
CA PRO A 89 0.75 -7.73 17.20
C PRO A 89 0.79 -9.24 17.41
N SER A 90 1.98 -9.80 17.30
CA SER A 90 2.23 -11.22 17.52
C SER A 90 3.55 -11.43 18.24
N GLU A 91 3.60 -12.35 19.21
CA GLU A 91 4.85 -12.74 19.87
C GLU A 91 5.54 -13.90 19.16
N ASP A 92 4.76 -14.85 18.62
CA ASP A 92 5.26 -16.02 17.92
C ASP A 92 5.37 -15.84 16.40
N GLY A 93 4.97 -14.66 15.88
CA GLY A 93 4.94 -14.34 14.46
C GLY A 93 3.82 -15.00 13.67
N ARG A 94 2.89 -15.70 14.31
CA ARG A 94 1.80 -16.46 13.66
C ARG A 94 0.43 -16.21 14.26
N THR A 95 0.38 -16.05 15.57
CA THR A 95 -0.87 -15.90 16.32
C THR A 95 -1.06 -14.46 16.74
N ALA A 96 -2.22 -13.90 16.43
CA ALA A 96 -2.57 -12.55 16.87
C ALA A 96 -2.65 -12.51 18.41
N ARG A 97 -2.01 -11.50 18.99
CA ARG A 97 -2.09 -11.17 20.40
C ARG A 97 -2.46 -9.70 20.55
N PRO A 98 -3.76 -9.38 20.52
CA PRO A 98 -4.21 -8.01 20.59
C PRO A 98 -3.67 -7.27 21.81
N TRP A 99 -3.40 -5.98 21.65
CA TRP A 99 -3.12 -5.14 22.81
C TRP A 99 -4.31 -5.09 23.74
N PRO A 100 -4.08 -4.97 25.07
CA PRO A 100 -5.18 -4.86 26.01
C PRO A 100 -6.07 -3.65 25.70
N ASP A 101 -7.37 -3.77 25.93
CA ASP A 101 -8.33 -2.67 25.81
C ASP A 101 -8.20 -1.72 27.02
N THR A 102 -7.05 -1.06 27.08
CA THR A 102 -6.64 -0.12 28.12
C THR A 102 -5.99 1.11 27.49
N PRO A 103 -5.89 2.24 28.19
CA PRO A 103 -5.18 3.40 27.70
C PRO A 103 -3.74 3.11 27.24
N ALA A 104 -3.03 2.23 27.93
CA ALA A 104 -1.69 1.80 27.53
C ALA A 104 -1.72 0.99 26.23
N GLY A 105 -2.68 0.09 26.06
CA GLY A 105 -2.88 -0.68 24.84
C GLY A 105 -3.25 0.20 23.66
N TRP A 106 -4.10 1.18 23.85
CA TRP A 106 -4.47 2.15 22.81
C TRP A 106 -3.29 2.99 22.36
N ARG A 107 -2.45 3.44 23.32
CA ARG A 107 -1.22 4.17 22.99
C ARG A 107 -0.24 3.32 22.21
N ALA A 108 -0.08 2.05 22.57
CA ALA A 108 0.78 1.12 21.86
C ALA A 108 0.30 0.89 20.41
N ALA A 109 -1.00 0.69 20.21
CA ALA A 109 -1.61 0.56 18.89
C ALA A 109 -1.43 1.83 18.05
N ALA A 110 -1.63 3.01 18.65
CA ALA A 110 -1.45 4.29 17.97
C ALA A 110 0.02 4.54 17.58
N ALA A 111 0.96 4.16 18.43
CA ALA A 111 2.40 4.28 18.15
C ALA A 111 2.82 3.36 17.01
N GLU A 112 2.36 2.12 17.00
CA GLU A 112 2.62 1.18 15.90
C GLU A 112 2.03 1.68 14.57
N ARG A 113 0.79 2.16 14.59
CA ARG A 113 0.15 2.76 13.42
C ARG A 113 0.96 3.93 12.87
N ALA A 114 1.40 4.84 13.73
CA ALA A 114 2.20 6.00 13.33
C ALA A 114 3.54 5.58 12.70
N THR A 115 4.20 4.59 13.27
CA THR A 115 5.45 4.03 12.74
C THR A 115 5.23 3.42 11.35
N ARG A 116 4.17 2.63 11.17
CA ARG A 116 3.81 2.02 9.88
C ARG A 116 3.42 3.06 8.85
N ALA A 117 2.66 4.07 9.23
CA ALA A 117 2.25 5.16 8.34
C ALA A 117 3.47 5.93 7.81
N THR A 118 4.41 6.27 8.69
CA THR A 118 5.65 6.98 8.32
C THR A 118 6.53 6.12 7.40
N ALA A 119 6.71 4.85 7.72
CA ALA A 119 7.50 3.92 6.91
C ALA A 119 6.89 3.73 5.50
N TRP A 120 5.57 3.57 5.42
CA TRP A 120 4.89 3.46 4.14
C TRP A 120 5.02 4.74 3.31
N LYS A 121 4.77 5.91 3.88
CA LYS A 121 4.93 7.18 3.17
C LYS A 121 6.35 7.34 2.61
N LYS A 122 7.36 7.02 3.38
CA LYS A 122 8.74 7.03 2.90
C LYS A 122 8.94 6.09 1.71
N SER A 123 8.40 4.89 1.77
CA SER A 123 8.52 3.89 0.71
C SER A 123 7.76 4.28 -0.56
N VAL A 124 6.51 4.71 -0.44
CA VAL A 124 5.68 5.07 -1.60
C VAL A 124 6.14 6.36 -2.25
N TRP A 125 6.67 7.31 -1.49
CA TRP A 125 7.26 8.52 -2.06
C TRP A 125 8.59 8.24 -2.78
N ALA A 126 9.41 7.31 -2.27
CA ALA A 126 10.59 6.85 -3.00
C ALA A 126 10.22 6.21 -4.33
N LEU A 127 9.17 5.39 -4.36
CA LEU A 127 8.61 4.83 -5.58
C LEU A 127 8.11 5.92 -6.52
N LYS A 128 7.33 6.86 -6.01
CA LYS A 128 6.80 8.00 -6.77
C LYS A 128 7.94 8.79 -7.44
N TYR A 129 8.94 9.20 -6.70
CA TYR A 129 10.08 9.92 -7.26
C TYR A 129 10.84 9.12 -8.31
N ARG A 130 11.03 7.83 -8.09
CA ARG A 130 11.69 6.96 -9.07
C ARG A 130 10.92 6.85 -10.38
N LEU A 131 9.59 6.75 -10.33
CA LEU A 131 8.74 6.58 -11.52
C LEU A 131 8.45 7.89 -12.24
N GLU A 132 8.31 8.99 -11.51
CA GLU A 132 8.04 10.32 -12.10
C GLU A 132 9.31 11.00 -12.59
N GLY A 133 10.49 10.62 -12.10
CA GLY A 133 11.77 11.19 -12.49
C GLY A 133 11.82 12.70 -12.29
N ASP A 134 12.38 13.44 -13.28
CA ASP A 134 12.51 14.90 -13.27
C ASP A 134 11.25 15.63 -13.76
N ARG A 135 10.13 14.95 -13.86
CA ARG A 135 8.88 15.54 -14.31
C ARG A 135 8.47 16.70 -13.41
N ARG A 136 8.20 17.85 -14.01
CA ARG A 136 7.65 19.01 -13.31
C ARG A 136 6.15 18.86 -13.08
N ALA A 137 5.65 19.40 -11.98
CA ALA A 137 4.22 19.45 -11.70
C ALA A 137 3.47 20.13 -12.87
N GLY A 138 2.36 19.53 -13.30
CA GLY A 138 1.54 20.03 -14.41
C GLY A 138 2.07 19.72 -15.81
N VAL A 139 3.24 19.11 -15.94
CA VAL A 139 3.79 18.65 -17.23
C VAL A 139 3.43 17.18 -17.44
N PRO A 140 2.85 16.81 -18.62
CA PRO A 140 2.59 15.41 -18.92
C PRO A 140 3.87 14.57 -18.89
N PRO A 141 3.79 13.29 -18.46
CA PRO A 141 4.93 12.40 -18.52
C PRO A 141 5.31 12.08 -19.98
N ASP A 142 6.58 11.72 -20.22
CA ASP A 142 7.12 11.44 -21.56
C ASP A 142 6.34 10.33 -22.29
N TRP A 143 5.85 9.32 -21.56
CA TRP A 143 5.05 8.25 -22.16
C TRP A 143 3.64 8.70 -22.61
N ALA A 144 3.11 9.81 -22.09
CA ALA A 144 1.81 10.35 -22.49
C ALA A 144 1.90 11.07 -23.84
N THR A 145 3.07 11.60 -24.21
CA THR A 145 3.30 12.31 -25.49
C THR A 145 3.71 11.36 -26.62
N ALA A 146 4.13 10.13 -26.30
CA ALA A 146 4.56 9.15 -27.30
C ALA A 146 3.40 8.55 -28.12
N ASN A 147 2.16 8.77 -27.73
CA ASN A 147 0.96 8.27 -28.44
C ASN A 147 0.38 9.26 -29.46
N ASP A 148 0.90 10.48 -29.54
CA ASP A 148 0.58 11.43 -30.63
C ASP A 148 1.48 11.18 -31.83
N GLY A 149 1.47 9.95 -32.34
CA GLY A 149 2.06 9.63 -33.64
C GLY A 149 1.35 10.41 -34.74
N PRO A 150 2.04 10.81 -35.86
CA PRO A 150 1.47 11.62 -36.91
C PRO A 150 0.21 10.94 -37.46
N GLY A 151 -0.88 11.69 -37.45
CA GLY A 151 -2.18 11.24 -37.94
C GLY A 151 -2.06 10.62 -39.33
N GLN A 152 -2.70 9.50 -39.50
CA GLN A 152 -2.84 8.89 -40.81
C GLN A 152 -3.58 9.89 -41.73
N PRO A 153 -3.10 10.11 -42.94
CA PRO A 153 -3.85 10.92 -43.90
C PRO A 153 -5.14 10.18 -44.25
N GLU A 154 -6.24 10.89 -44.11
CA GLU A 154 -7.53 10.46 -44.63
C GLU A 154 -7.41 10.24 -46.15
N GLN A 155 -7.78 9.04 -46.58
CA GLN A 155 -8.07 8.77 -48.00
C GLN A 155 -9.57 8.74 -48.21
#